data_2dd20fca377247cb41278fb83f7fcb01
#
_entry.id   2dd20fca377247cb41278fb83f7fcb01
#
_cell.length_a   1.000
_cell.length_b   1.000
_cell.length_c   1.000
_cell.angle_alpha   90.00
_cell.angle_beta   90.00
_cell.angle_gamma   90.00
#
_symmetry.space_group_name_H-M   'P 1'
#
loop_
_entity.id
_entity.type
_entity.pdbx_description
1 polymer ?
#
loop_
_entity_poly.entity_id
_entity_poly.type
_entity_poly.pdbx_seq_one_letter_code
_entity_poly.pdbx_strand_id
1 'polypeptide(L)'
;MGLVNSSLNFFLPMLPRNFIRPFAMRYVAGDNEGDALGLVHELNQLDFSATLDILGEHSKSVKEAKVITESYIHLLEVISDSSLDCNLSIKLTHLGLGYNDKLAEDNLFALLETAEKTGNFLRIDMENTPFTDTTLSLYEKCRSKYAGVGPVLQAYLRRSETDLKRLTSHNLNVRICKGIYLEPEELAFHDRKEIRESYIKLVQTGLSEGAYIGIATHDIYLIDTLETWIENQAIPKERYEFQVLYGVPMGNRREQLLEDGHKVRYYIPFGDQWYAYAIRRFKENPNIASYIVRNFFRK
;
A
#
# COMPACT_ATOMS: atom_id res chain seq x y z
N MET A 1 9.97 20.12 -20.27
CA MET A 1 9.53 19.74 -18.92
C MET A 1 10.53 18.80 -18.18
N GLY A 2 11.31 17.96 -18.85
CA GLY A 2 12.23 16.99 -18.20
C GLY A 2 13.37 17.57 -17.35
N LEU A 3 14.03 18.63 -17.78
CA LEU A 3 15.21 19.19 -17.09
C LEU A 3 14.88 19.90 -15.77
N VAL A 4 13.73 20.56 -15.67
CA VAL A 4 13.29 21.25 -14.44
C VAL A 4 12.88 20.23 -13.37
N ASN A 5 12.24 19.14 -13.75
CA ASN A 5 11.84 18.07 -12.83
C ASN A 5 13.07 17.30 -12.29
N SER A 6 14.10 17.10 -13.13
CA SER A 6 15.36 16.45 -12.73
C SER A 6 16.10 17.24 -11.65
N SER A 7 16.21 18.57 -11.83
CA SER A 7 16.86 19.44 -10.84
C SER A 7 16.08 19.53 -9.53
N LEU A 8 14.76 19.63 -9.57
CA LEU A 8 13.91 19.65 -8.37
C LEU A 8 14.03 18.36 -7.54
N ASN A 9 14.03 17.21 -8.20
CA ASN A 9 14.21 15.91 -7.56
C ASN A 9 15.58 15.72 -6.90
N PHE A 10 16.61 16.40 -7.43
CA PHE A 10 17.96 16.42 -6.84
C PHE A 10 18.01 17.27 -5.56
N PHE A 11 17.35 18.44 -5.53
CA PHE A 11 17.40 19.34 -4.38
C PHE A 11 16.50 18.93 -3.22
N LEU A 12 15.38 18.23 -3.45
CA LEU A 12 14.44 17.84 -2.41
C LEU A 12 15.09 17.08 -1.23
N PRO A 13 15.96 16.06 -1.44
CA PRO A 13 16.60 15.34 -0.35
C PRO A 13 17.63 16.15 0.44
N MET A 14 18.05 17.31 -0.08
CA MET A 14 19.01 18.21 0.58
C MET A 14 18.34 19.20 1.54
N LEU A 15 17.01 19.31 1.51
CA LEU A 15 16.27 20.21 2.36
C LEU A 15 16.21 19.68 3.81
N PRO A 16 16.29 20.57 4.83
CA PRO A 16 16.21 20.17 6.23
C PRO A 16 14.88 19.46 6.54
N ARG A 17 14.94 18.39 7.32
CA ARG A 17 13.74 17.61 7.72
C ARG A 17 12.64 18.49 8.33
N ASN A 18 13.00 19.42 9.21
CA ASN A 18 12.04 20.33 9.85
C ASN A 18 11.31 21.25 8.88
N PHE A 19 11.96 21.60 7.75
CA PHE A 19 11.32 22.39 6.68
C PHE A 19 10.34 21.53 5.86
N ILE A 20 10.67 20.26 5.64
CA ILE A 20 9.83 19.33 4.86
C ILE A 20 8.65 18.81 5.67
N ARG A 21 8.78 18.70 6.99
CA ARG A 21 7.79 18.06 7.88
C ARG A 21 6.34 18.56 7.68
N PRO A 22 6.04 19.86 7.62
CA PRO A 22 4.65 20.33 7.44
C PRO A 22 4.01 19.88 6.14
N PHE A 23 4.82 19.65 5.10
CA PHE A 23 4.34 19.13 3.81
C PHE A 23 4.19 17.61 3.84
N ALA A 24 5.07 16.93 4.57
CA ALA A 24 5.06 15.47 4.73
C ALA A 24 3.83 15.00 5.51
N MET A 25 3.45 15.72 6.57
CA MET A 25 2.29 15.38 7.43
C MET A 25 0.95 15.45 6.69
N ARG A 26 0.93 15.89 5.44
CA ARG A 26 -0.24 15.76 4.55
C ARG A 26 -0.45 14.31 4.07
N TYR A 27 0.60 13.48 4.10
CA TYR A 27 0.64 12.12 3.56
C TYR A 27 0.89 11.06 4.63
N VAL A 28 1.11 11.47 5.88
CA VAL A 28 1.48 10.63 7.01
C VAL A 28 0.61 11.00 8.20
N ALA A 29 0.04 10.01 8.87
CA ALA A 29 -0.88 10.26 9.98
C ALA A 29 -0.21 10.77 11.26
N GLY A 30 1.12 10.89 11.27
CA GLY A 30 1.89 11.32 12.43
C GLY A 30 3.10 10.43 12.70
N ASP A 31 3.82 10.75 13.76
CA ASP A 31 5.04 10.01 14.13
C ASP A 31 4.73 8.81 15.04
N ASN A 32 3.51 8.71 15.59
CA ASN A 32 3.14 7.71 16.60
C ASN A 32 1.79 7.04 16.32
N GLU A 33 1.55 5.96 17.02
CA GLU A 33 0.35 5.12 16.90
C GLU A 33 -0.94 5.87 17.27
N GLY A 34 -0.90 6.70 18.32
CA GLY A 34 -2.09 7.43 18.78
C GLY A 34 -2.65 8.37 17.71
N ASP A 35 -1.77 9.11 17.01
CA ASP A 35 -2.17 9.98 15.90
C ASP A 35 -2.81 9.14 14.76
N ALA A 36 -2.21 7.98 14.44
CA ALA A 36 -2.69 7.11 13.39
C ALA A 36 -4.06 6.49 13.72
N LEU A 37 -4.23 5.98 14.93
CA LEU A 37 -5.51 5.40 15.38
C LEU A 37 -6.61 6.47 15.49
N GLY A 38 -6.29 7.69 15.95
CA GLY A 38 -7.20 8.82 15.95
C GLY A 38 -7.74 9.14 14.55
N LEU A 39 -6.84 9.19 13.55
CA LEU A 39 -7.23 9.40 12.16
C LEU A 39 -8.09 8.23 11.62
N VAL A 40 -7.76 6.98 11.95
CA VAL A 40 -8.58 5.83 11.57
C VAL A 40 -9.99 5.96 12.13
N HIS A 41 -10.13 6.34 13.41
CA HIS A 41 -11.42 6.56 14.04
C HIS A 41 -12.24 7.64 13.32
N GLU A 42 -11.63 8.79 12.99
CA GLU A 42 -12.28 9.86 12.23
C GLU A 42 -12.77 9.38 10.85
N LEU A 43 -11.93 8.61 10.13
CA LEU A 43 -12.30 8.08 8.81
C LEU A 43 -13.40 7.03 8.91
N ASN A 44 -13.39 6.18 9.93
CA ASN A 44 -14.46 5.20 10.14
C ASN A 44 -15.81 5.88 10.46
N GLN A 45 -15.82 7.04 11.14
CA GLN A 45 -17.04 7.82 11.34
C GLN A 45 -17.62 8.38 10.03
N LEU A 46 -16.84 8.44 8.97
CA LEU A 46 -17.21 8.84 7.62
C LEU A 46 -17.41 7.64 6.68
N ASP A 47 -17.56 6.43 7.23
CA ASP A 47 -17.73 5.16 6.52
C ASP A 47 -16.56 4.73 5.64
N PHE A 48 -15.38 5.34 5.78
CA PHE A 48 -14.15 4.87 5.15
C PHE A 48 -13.47 3.79 5.98
N SER A 49 -13.02 2.73 5.31
CA SER A 49 -12.12 1.73 5.91
C SER A 49 -10.67 2.24 5.93
N ALA A 50 -9.83 1.64 6.75
CA ALA A 50 -8.42 1.99 6.82
C ALA A 50 -7.48 0.79 6.73
N THR A 51 -6.24 1.05 6.32
CA THR A 51 -5.08 0.16 6.43
C THR A 51 -3.95 0.97 7.01
N LEU A 52 -3.36 0.54 8.11
CA LEU A 52 -2.17 1.17 8.70
C LEU A 52 -0.89 0.48 8.20
N ASP A 53 0.13 1.29 7.94
CA ASP A 53 1.49 0.87 7.57
C ASP A 53 2.49 1.60 8.46
N ILE A 54 3.26 0.88 9.26
CA ILE A 54 4.38 1.47 10.02
C ILE A 54 5.52 1.72 9.04
N LEU A 55 5.86 2.99 8.86
CA LEU A 55 6.89 3.40 7.91
C LEU A 55 8.27 2.85 8.26
N GLY A 56 8.88 2.16 7.33
CA GLY A 56 10.19 1.54 7.41
C GLY A 56 10.35 0.41 6.39
N GLU A 57 11.57 0.15 6.04
CA GLU A 57 11.99 -0.92 5.11
C GLU A 57 13.39 -1.39 5.51
N HIS A 58 13.76 -2.63 5.16
CA HIS A 58 15.11 -3.16 5.28
C HIS A 58 15.71 -3.07 6.69
N SER A 59 15.13 -3.76 7.66
CA SER A 59 15.73 -3.91 9.00
C SER A 59 17.16 -4.41 8.91
N LYS A 60 18.07 -3.77 9.63
CA LYS A 60 19.51 -4.01 9.58
C LYS A 60 20.03 -4.87 10.72
N SER A 61 19.15 -5.27 11.62
CA SER A 61 19.49 -6.09 12.78
C SER A 61 18.30 -6.92 13.25
N VAL A 62 18.60 -8.03 13.94
CA VAL A 62 17.60 -8.85 14.62
C VAL A 62 16.74 -8.02 15.59
N LYS A 63 17.39 -7.08 16.29
CA LYS A 63 16.71 -6.21 17.24
C LYS A 63 15.66 -5.32 16.57
N GLU A 64 16.03 -4.66 15.46
CA GLU A 64 15.10 -3.81 14.69
C GLU A 64 13.90 -4.63 14.19
N ALA A 65 14.15 -5.79 13.54
CA ALA A 65 13.10 -6.65 13.02
C ALA A 65 12.15 -7.13 14.12
N LYS A 66 12.65 -7.44 15.33
CA LYS A 66 11.81 -7.84 16.46
C LYS A 66 11.00 -6.69 17.01
N VAL A 67 11.59 -5.52 17.21
CA VAL A 67 10.89 -4.33 17.72
C VAL A 67 9.73 -3.97 16.81
N ILE A 68 9.94 -3.98 15.49
CA ILE A 68 8.84 -3.67 14.55
C ILE A 68 7.76 -4.76 14.54
N THR A 69 8.15 -6.02 14.69
CA THR A 69 7.19 -7.13 14.81
C THR A 69 6.31 -6.96 16.04
N GLU A 70 6.90 -6.65 17.18
CA GLU A 70 6.18 -6.37 18.44
C GLU A 70 5.24 -5.17 18.29
N SER A 71 5.67 -4.11 17.58
CA SER A 71 4.82 -2.94 17.30
C SER A 71 3.60 -3.32 16.44
N TYR A 72 3.76 -4.16 15.43
CA TYR A 72 2.63 -4.64 14.63
C TYR A 72 1.70 -5.56 15.41
N ILE A 73 2.24 -6.45 16.29
CA ILE A 73 1.43 -7.30 17.18
C ILE A 73 0.56 -6.43 18.07
N HIS A 74 1.18 -5.47 18.77
CA HIS A 74 0.45 -4.52 19.61
C HIS A 74 -0.64 -3.77 18.84
N LEU A 75 -0.33 -3.29 17.65
CA LEU A 75 -1.27 -2.55 16.81
C LEU A 75 -2.48 -3.41 16.40
N LEU A 76 -2.28 -4.71 16.10
CA LEU A 76 -3.39 -5.64 15.84
C LEU A 76 -4.32 -5.78 17.04
N GLU A 77 -3.76 -5.88 18.24
CA GLU A 77 -4.52 -5.98 19.49
C GLU A 77 -5.33 -4.70 19.75
N VAL A 78 -4.69 -3.52 19.64
CA VAL A 78 -5.36 -2.22 19.84
C VAL A 78 -6.47 -1.98 18.82
N ILE A 79 -6.27 -2.31 17.54
CA ILE A 79 -7.30 -2.21 16.50
C ILE A 79 -8.51 -3.08 16.84
N SER A 80 -8.28 -4.30 17.30
CA SER A 80 -9.33 -5.24 17.70
C SER A 80 -10.11 -4.72 18.91
N ASP A 81 -9.40 -4.31 19.97
CA ASP A 81 -9.99 -3.82 21.22
C ASP A 81 -10.83 -2.55 20.98
N SER A 82 -10.40 -1.71 20.04
CA SER A 82 -11.08 -0.47 19.65
C SER A 82 -12.19 -0.66 18.60
N SER A 83 -12.40 -1.90 18.11
CA SER A 83 -13.39 -2.23 17.07
C SER A 83 -13.29 -1.34 15.81
N LEU A 84 -12.08 -0.97 15.39
CA LEU A 84 -11.85 -0.14 14.21
C LEU A 84 -11.92 -0.95 12.91
N ASP A 85 -12.60 -0.44 11.85
CA ASP A 85 -12.47 -0.99 10.49
C ASP A 85 -11.10 -0.62 9.91
N CYS A 86 -10.10 -1.33 10.39
CA CYS A 86 -8.71 -1.14 10.04
C CYS A 86 -7.99 -2.48 9.96
N ASN A 87 -7.18 -2.65 8.92
CA ASN A 87 -6.25 -3.76 8.81
C ASN A 87 -4.79 -3.26 8.72
N LEU A 88 -3.84 -4.18 8.72
CA LEU A 88 -2.42 -3.84 8.61
C LEU A 88 -1.84 -4.20 7.26
N SER A 89 -0.95 -3.36 6.77
CA SER A 89 -0.04 -3.64 5.66
C SER A 89 1.38 -3.73 6.20
N ILE A 90 2.09 -4.80 5.82
CA ILE A 90 3.44 -5.08 6.31
C ILE A 90 4.41 -5.29 5.16
N LYS A 91 5.67 -4.92 5.37
CA LYS A 91 6.78 -5.20 4.45
C LYS A 91 7.67 -6.29 5.03
N LEU A 92 7.96 -7.32 4.24
CA LEU A 92 8.78 -8.43 4.72
C LEU A 92 10.22 -8.01 4.99
N THR A 93 10.75 -7.04 4.25
CA THR A 93 12.10 -6.50 4.54
C THR A 93 12.13 -5.76 5.88
N HIS A 94 11.03 -5.17 6.32
CA HIS A 94 10.91 -4.57 7.65
C HIS A 94 10.90 -5.63 8.75
N LEU A 95 10.38 -6.84 8.46
CA LEU A 95 10.42 -7.99 9.37
C LEU A 95 11.76 -8.76 9.33
N GLY A 96 12.70 -8.37 8.44
CA GLY A 96 14.05 -8.93 8.33
C GLY A 96 14.37 -9.68 7.05
N LEU A 97 13.45 -9.74 6.05
CA LEU A 97 13.72 -10.37 4.76
C LEU A 97 14.90 -9.69 4.06
N GLY A 98 15.81 -10.49 3.50
CA GLY A 98 17.04 -10.01 2.88
C GLY A 98 18.19 -9.73 3.87
N TYR A 99 17.90 -9.66 5.18
CA TYR A 99 18.89 -9.67 6.25
C TYR A 99 19.02 -11.07 6.89
N ASN A 100 17.88 -11.66 7.24
CA ASN A 100 17.76 -13.02 7.77
C ASN A 100 16.34 -13.55 7.43
N ASP A 101 16.28 -14.35 6.38
CA ASP A 101 14.99 -14.83 5.84
C ASP A 101 14.22 -15.72 6.82
N LYS A 102 14.94 -16.53 7.63
CA LYS A 102 14.31 -17.35 8.66
C LYS A 102 13.68 -16.48 9.76
N LEU A 103 14.36 -15.43 10.18
CA LEU A 103 13.81 -14.48 11.15
C LEU A 103 12.56 -13.78 10.57
N ALA A 104 12.60 -13.38 9.30
CA ALA A 104 11.45 -12.76 8.65
C ALA A 104 10.23 -13.70 8.58
N GLU A 105 10.45 -14.98 8.28
CA GLU A 105 9.40 -16.01 8.30
C GLU A 105 8.83 -16.21 9.72
N ASP A 106 9.68 -16.31 10.74
CA ASP A 106 9.25 -16.46 12.13
C ASP A 106 8.46 -15.24 12.62
N ASN A 107 8.93 -14.03 12.32
CA ASN A 107 8.24 -12.78 12.63
C ASN A 107 6.89 -12.69 11.91
N LEU A 108 6.83 -13.06 10.63
CA LEU A 108 5.58 -13.09 9.86
C LEU A 108 4.56 -14.06 10.47
N PHE A 109 4.99 -15.24 10.89
CA PHE A 109 4.09 -16.22 11.52
C PHE A 109 3.59 -15.76 12.90
N ALA A 110 4.40 -15.06 13.68
CA ALA A 110 3.95 -14.45 14.93
C ALA A 110 2.85 -13.39 14.69
N LEU A 111 3.02 -12.56 13.66
CA LEU A 111 1.99 -11.60 13.24
C LEU A 111 0.72 -12.31 12.75
N LEU A 112 0.86 -13.38 11.98
CA LEU A 112 -0.26 -14.14 11.45
C LEU A 112 -1.09 -14.77 12.57
N GLU A 113 -0.42 -15.32 13.60
CA GLU A 113 -1.08 -15.89 14.79
C GLU A 113 -1.88 -14.83 15.55
N THR A 114 -1.34 -13.62 15.69
CA THR A 114 -2.06 -12.52 16.33
C THR A 114 -3.21 -12.04 15.46
N ALA A 115 -3.01 -11.92 14.15
CA ALA A 115 -4.08 -11.54 13.21
C ALA A 115 -5.24 -12.56 13.24
N GLU A 116 -4.95 -13.85 13.34
CA GLU A 116 -5.97 -14.89 13.49
C GLU A 116 -6.73 -14.76 14.82
N LYS A 117 -6.02 -14.57 15.94
CA LYS A 117 -6.62 -14.38 17.27
C LYS A 117 -7.54 -13.16 17.35
N THR A 118 -7.15 -12.08 16.69
CA THR A 118 -7.91 -10.81 16.67
C THR A 118 -8.93 -10.74 15.55
N GLY A 119 -8.99 -11.75 14.67
CA GLY A 119 -9.86 -11.74 13.48
C GLY A 119 -9.50 -10.67 12.45
N ASN A 120 -8.29 -10.13 12.49
CA ASN A 120 -7.85 -9.04 11.62
C ASN A 120 -7.23 -9.56 10.31
N PHE A 121 -7.30 -8.76 9.26
CA PHE A 121 -6.71 -9.07 7.96
C PHE A 121 -5.28 -8.52 7.86
N LEU A 122 -4.34 -9.33 7.37
CA LEU A 122 -2.95 -8.95 7.18
C LEU A 122 -2.62 -8.82 5.68
N ARG A 123 -2.22 -7.64 5.23
CA ARG A 123 -1.76 -7.40 3.86
C ARG A 123 -0.23 -7.48 3.79
N ILE A 124 0.29 -8.41 2.98
CA ILE A 124 1.73 -8.49 2.70
C ILE A 124 2.01 -7.63 1.47
N ASP A 125 2.68 -6.49 1.68
CA ASP A 125 3.05 -5.58 0.59
C ASP A 125 4.09 -6.23 -0.33
N MET A 126 4.03 -5.89 -1.62
CA MET A 126 5.03 -6.32 -2.59
C MET A 126 6.12 -5.26 -2.71
N GLU A 127 7.34 -5.71 -2.56
CA GLU A 127 8.53 -4.88 -2.69
C GLU A 127 9.19 -5.07 -4.07
N ASN A 128 10.48 -4.77 -4.22
CA ASN A 128 11.19 -4.92 -5.50
C ASN A 128 11.39 -6.38 -5.90
N THR A 129 11.68 -6.61 -7.19
CA THR A 129 11.67 -7.93 -7.83
C THR A 129 12.55 -9.01 -7.18
N PRO A 130 13.72 -8.73 -6.56
CA PRO A 130 14.47 -9.74 -5.84
C PRO A 130 13.71 -10.46 -4.72
N PHE A 131 12.68 -9.82 -4.15
CA PHE A 131 11.87 -10.38 -3.05
C PHE A 131 10.54 -10.97 -3.51
N THR A 132 10.15 -10.82 -4.78
CA THR A 132 8.82 -11.21 -5.26
C THR A 132 8.54 -12.70 -5.02
N ASP A 133 9.45 -13.59 -5.42
CA ASP A 133 9.22 -15.04 -5.27
C ASP A 133 9.13 -15.46 -3.82
N THR A 134 10.02 -14.94 -2.98
CA THR A 134 10.01 -15.23 -1.53
C THR A 134 8.74 -14.68 -0.88
N THR A 135 8.31 -13.47 -1.24
CA THR A 135 7.08 -12.87 -0.72
C THR A 135 5.85 -13.70 -1.08
N LEU A 136 5.72 -14.14 -2.33
CA LEU A 136 4.58 -14.96 -2.75
C LEU A 136 4.63 -16.36 -2.11
N SER A 137 5.81 -16.97 -1.97
CA SER A 137 5.97 -18.25 -1.27
C SER A 137 5.59 -18.16 0.21
N LEU A 138 6.00 -17.09 0.90
CA LEU A 138 5.64 -16.85 2.31
C LEU A 138 4.14 -16.58 2.44
N TYR A 139 3.55 -15.81 1.52
CA TYR A 139 2.09 -15.64 1.47
C TYR A 139 1.36 -16.98 1.35
N GLU A 140 1.76 -17.88 0.44
CA GLU A 140 1.13 -19.19 0.25
C GLU A 140 1.21 -20.03 1.54
N LYS A 141 2.36 -20.00 2.24
CA LYS A 141 2.51 -20.65 3.56
C LYS A 141 1.56 -20.05 4.62
N CYS A 142 1.44 -18.70 4.66
CA CYS A 142 0.51 -18.03 5.57
C CYS A 142 -0.94 -18.38 5.25
N ARG A 143 -1.30 -18.35 3.97
CA ARG A 143 -2.66 -18.62 3.49
C ARG A 143 -3.13 -20.03 3.83
N SER A 144 -2.22 -21.01 3.87
CA SER A 144 -2.53 -22.38 4.28
C SER A 144 -2.90 -22.51 5.77
N LYS A 145 -2.55 -21.51 6.60
CA LYS A 145 -2.83 -21.49 8.05
C LYS A 145 -4.00 -20.58 8.39
N TYR A 146 -4.06 -19.40 7.80
CA TYR A 146 -5.05 -18.38 8.08
C TYR A 146 -5.59 -17.73 6.80
N ALA A 147 -6.91 -17.66 6.71
CA ALA A 147 -7.59 -17.10 5.54
C ALA A 147 -7.50 -15.56 5.46
N GLY A 148 -7.31 -14.89 6.58
CA GLY A 148 -7.26 -13.42 6.69
C GLY A 148 -5.92 -12.81 6.28
N VAL A 149 -5.30 -13.31 5.20
CA VAL A 149 -4.04 -12.78 4.66
C VAL A 149 -4.13 -12.64 3.14
N GLY A 150 -3.47 -11.63 2.59
CA GLY A 150 -3.46 -11.40 1.14
C GLY A 150 -2.21 -10.70 0.64
N PRO A 151 -1.74 -11.01 -0.58
CA PRO A 151 -0.58 -10.39 -1.20
C PRO A 151 -0.95 -9.11 -1.94
N VAL A 152 0.08 -8.44 -2.46
CA VAL A 152 -0.05 -7.35 -3.43
C VAL A 152 0.59 -7.79 -4.75
N LEU A 153 -0.04 -7.45 -5.87
CA LEU A 153 0.55 -7.59 -7.21
C LEU A 153 0.70 -6.21 -7.85
N GLN A 154 1.82 -6.02 -8.53
CA GLN A 154 2.18 -4.77 -9.17
C GLN A 154 1.98 -4.87 -10.68
N ALA A 155 1.04 -4.09 -11.22
CA ALA A 155 0.64 -4.19 -12.63
C ALA A 155 1.76 -3.90 -13.64
N TYR A 156 2.78 -3.14 -13.25
CA TYR A 156 3.92 -2.88 -14.13
C TYR A 156 4.84 -4.10 -14.33
N LEU A 157 4.82 -5.09 -13.42
CA LEU A 157 5.62 -6.31 -13.57
C LEU A 157 5.00 -7.23 -14.63
N ARG A 158 5.80 -7.64 -15.60
CA ARG A 158 5.37 -8.52 -16.70
C ARG A 158 4.86 -9.87 -16.21
N ARG A 159 5.33 -10.34 -15.06
CA ARG A 159 4.94 -11.61 -14.43
C ARG A 159 3.59 -11.58 -13.71
N SER A 160 3.04 -10.38 -13.39
CA SER A 160 1.89 -10.25 -12.48
C SER A 160 0.64 -11.00 -12.95
N GLU A 161 0.41 -11.12 -14.26
CA GLU A 161 -0.71 -11.93 -14.77
C GLU A 161 -0.52 -13.43 -14.49
N THR A 162 0.69 -13.95 -14.68
CA THR A 162 1.03 -15.34 -14.37
C THR A 162 0.93 -15.61 -12.87
N ASP A 163 1.44 -14.68 -12.05
CA ASP A 163 1.34 -14.79 -10.60
C ASP A 163 -0.11 -14.74 -10.12
N LEU A 164 -0.94 -13.85 -10.66
CA LEU A 164 -2.37 -13.80 -10.34
C LEU A 164 -3.04 -15.14 -10.61
N LYS A 165 -2.89 -15.68 -11.82
CA LYS A 165 -3.47 -16.98 -12.21
C LYS A 165 -3.01 -18.14 -11.33
N ARG A 166 -1.74 -18.13 -10.90
CA ARG A 166 -1.21 -19.12 -9.96
C ARG A 166 -1.89 -19.03 -8.60
N LEU A 167 -2.13 -17.80 -8.12
CA LEU A 167 -2.69 -17.54 -6.80
C LEU A 167 -4.21 -17.59 -6.74
N THR A 168 -4.90 -17.55 -7.88
CA THR A 168 -6.36 -17.62 -7.98
C THR A 168 -6.86 -19.02 -7.61
N SER A 169 -6.62 -19.39 -6.40
CA SER A 169 -7.31 -20.47 -5.71
C SER A 169 -8.46 -19.89 -4.90
N HIS A 170 -9.40 -20.70 -4.45
CA HIS A 170 -10.58 -20.27 -3.72
C HIS A 170 -10.27 -19.19 -2.65
N ASN A 171 -10.99 -18.07 -2.73
CA ASN A 171 -10.94 -16.95 -1.79
C ASN A 171 -9.62 -16.12 -1.75
N LEU A 172 -8.92 -15.95 -2.87
CA LEU A 172 -7.83 -14.98 -2.96
C LEU A 172 -8.34 -13.56 -2.65
N ASN A 173 -7.67 -12.87 -1.73
CA ASN A 173 -7.84 -11.42 -1.50
C ASN A 173 -6.52 -10.75 -1.85
N VAL A 174 -6.48 -10.05 -2.99
CA VAL A 174 -5.26 -9.44 -3.52
C VAL A 174 -5.44 -7.94 -3.77
N ARG A 175 -4.43 -7.14 -3.41
CA ARG A 175 -4.34 -5.74 -3.81
C ARG A 175 -3.63 -5.65 -5.15
N ILE A 176 -4.22 -4.93 -6.10
CA ILE A 176 -3.57 -4.56 -7.36
C ILE A 176 -3.14 -3.09 -7.28
N CYS A 177 -1.85 -2.83 -7.44
CA CYS A 177 -1.28 -1.48 -7.56
C CYS A 177 -0.48 -1.36 -8.87
N LYS A 178 -0.08 -0.14 -9.25
CA LYS A 178 0.73 0.07 -10.47
C LYS A 178 2.14 -0.49 -10.33
N GLY A 179 2.77 -0.30 -9.18
CA GLY A 179 4.19 -0.51 -8.93
C GLY A 179 4.95 0.82 -8.83
N ILE A 180 6.01 0.84 -8.01
CA ILE A 180 6.77 2.06 -7.69
C ILE A 180 8.29 1.90 -7.76
N TYR A 181 8.81 0.69 -7.76
CA TYR A 181 10.25 0.45 -7.78
C TYR A 181 10.82 0.62 -9.19
N LEU A 182 12.10 0.98 -9.26
CA LEU A 182 12.82 1.03 -10.53
C LEU A 182 13.28 -0.37 -10.88
N GLU A 183 12.62 -0.96 -11.86
CA GLU A 183 12.92 -2.29 -12.37
C GLU A 183 13.39 -2.21 -13.83
N PRO A 184 14.24 -3.12 -14.30
CA PRO A 184 14.67 -3.15 -15.70
C PRO A 184 13.49 -3.48 -16.62
N GLU A 185 13.61 -3.07 -17.89
CA GLU A 185 12.55 -3.18 -18.89
C GLU A 185 12.17 -4.65 -19.21
N GLU A 186 13.11 -5.57 -19.00
CA GLU A 186 12.86 -7.02 -19.13
C GLU A 186 11.88 -7.54 -18.09
N LEU A 187 11.79 -6.89 -16.92
CA LEU A 187 10.93 -7.29 -15.81
C LEU A 187 9.66 -6.46 -15.69
N ALA A 188 9.70 -5.20 -16.17
CA ALA A 188 8.59 -4.28 -15.96
C ALA A 188 8.25 -3.48 -17.22
N PHE A 189 6.98 -3.12 -17.36
CA PHE A 189 6.54 -2.10 -18.31
C PHE A 189 6.93 -0.71 -17.80
N HIS A 190 7.42 0.15 -18.69
CA HIS A 190 7.74 1.54 -18.37
C HIS A 190 6.77 2.53 -19.01
N ASP A 191 6.08 2.11 -20.06
CA ASP A 191 5.07 2.93 -20.70
C ASP A 191 3.78 3.00 -19.87
N ARG A 192 3.26 4.21 -19.71
CA ARG A 192 2.06 4.45 -18.90
C ARG A 192 0.82 3.72 -19.42
N LYS A 193 0.71 3.58 -20.75
CA LYS A 193 -0.43 2.93 -21.39
C LYS A 193 -0.37 1.43 -21.14
N GLU A 194 0.80 0.81 -21.34
CA GLU A 194 1.01 -0.62 -21.04
C GLU A 194 0.71 -0.95 -19.57
N ILE A 195 1.18 -0.10 -18.64
CA ILE A 195 0.89 -0.28 -17.20
C ILE A 195 -0.61 -0.20 -16.92
N ARG A 196 -1.32 0.75 -17.55
CA ARG A 196 -2.78 0.86 -17.40
C ARG A 196 -3.52 -0.33 -17.97
N GLU A 197 -3.13 -0.81 -19.16
CA GLU A 197 -3.71 -2.00 -19.79
C GLU A 197 -3.50 -3.25 -18.93
N SER A 198 -2.28 -3.45 -18.42
CA SER A 198 -1.97 -4.53 -17.48
C SER A 198 -2.81 -4.43 -16.19
N TYR A 199 -2.93 -3.21 -15.62
CA TYR A 199 -3.72 -2.98 -14.42
C TYR A 199 -5.19 -3.36 -14.61
N ILE A 200 -5.82 -2.88 -15.68
CA ILE A 200 -7.21 -3.21 -16.02
C ILE A 200 -7.37 -4.72 -16.19
N LYS A 201 -6.46 -5.35 -16.95
CA LYS A 201 -6.50 -6.80 -17.20
C LYS A 201 -6.40 -7.60 -15.90
N LEU A 202 -5.50 -7.23 -14.98
CA LEU A 202 -5.35 -7.92 -13.70
C LEU A 202 -6.61 -7.82 -12.84
N VAL A 203 -7.21 -6.63 -12.73
CA VAL A 203 -8.45 -6.45 -11.95
C VAL A 203 -9.60 -7.25 -12.56
N GLN A 204 -9.79 -7.16 -13.88
CA GLN A 204 -10.84 -7.88 -14.58
C GLN A 204 -10.68 -9.40 -14.46
N THR A 205 -9.47 -9.92 -14.68
CA THR A 205 -9.16 -11.34 -14.51
C THR A 205 -9.45 -11.81 -13.09
N GLY A 206 -8.91 -11.11 -12.08
CA GLY A 206 -9.09 -11.52 -10.70
C GLY A 206 -10.56 -11.52 -10.26
N LEU A 207 -11.34 -10.49 -10.61
CA LEU A 207 -12.77 -10.44 -10.34
C LEU A 207 -13.54 -11.54 -11.05
N SER A 208 -13.23 -11.80 -12.33
CA SER A 208 -13.89 -12.86 -13.11
C SER A 208 -13.60 -14.26 -12.56
N GLU A 209 -12.40 -14.49 -12.04
CA GLU A 209 -11.98 -15.77 -11.44
C GLU A 209 -12.37 -15.92 -9.96
N GLY A 210 -13.10 -14.97 -9.40
CA GLY A 210 -13.64 -15.13 -8.07
C GLY A 210 -12.81 -14.52 -6.94
N ALA A 211 -11.70 -13.83 -7.20
CA ALA A 211 -10.90 -13.16 -6.17
C ALA A 211 -11.60 -11.91 -5.61
N TYR A 212 -11.26 -11.55 -4.38
CA TYR A 212 -11.52 -10.22 -3.84
C TYR A 212 -10.39 -9.29 -4.26
N ILE A 213 -10.70 -8.13 -4.85
CA ILE A 213 -9.71 -7.20 -5.38
C ILE A 213 -9.71 -5.86 -4.63
N GLY A 214 -8.56 -5.52 -4.03
CA GLY A 214 -8.25 -4.15 -3.63
C GLY A 214 -7.72 -3.35 -4.83
N ILE A 215 -8.52 -2.45 -5.37
CA ILE A 215 -8.20 -1.61 -6.54
C ILE A 215 -7.42 -0.38 -6.04
N ALA A 216 -6.09 -0.48 -5.98
CA ALA A 216 -5.23 0.53 -5.36
C ALA A 216 -4.65 1.50 -6.39
N THR A 217 -5.33 2.63 -6.61
CA THR A 217 -4.89 3.64 -7.58
C THR A 217 -5.51 5.01 -7.34
N HIS A 218 -4.80 6.09 -7.75
CA HIS A 218 -5.30 7.47 -7.83
C HIS A 218 -5.52 7.92 -9.28
N ASP A 219 -5.33 7.02 -10.24
CA ASP A 219 -5.51 7.31 -11.66
C ASP A 219 -7.00 7.30 -12.00
N ILE A 220 -7.58 8.47 -12.13
CA ILE A 220 -9.02 8.65 -12.41
C ILE A 220 -9.45 7.85 -13.65
N TYR A 221 -8.62 7.81 -14.70
CA TYR A 221 -8.89 6.98 -15.87
C TYR A 221 -9.09 5.50 -15.53
N LEU A 222 -8.26 4.94 -14.66
CA LEU A 222 -8.39 3.55 -14.20
C LEU A 222 -9.63 3.35 -13.36
N ILE A 223 -9.91 4.28 -12.45
CA ILE A 223 -11.08 4.21 -11.56
C ILE A 223 -12.35 4.21 -12.41
N ASP A 224 -12.52 5.20 -13.28
CA ASP A 224 -13.73 5.35 -14.11
C ASP A 224 -13.91 4.17 -15.08
N THR A 225 -12.80 3.69 -15.68
CA THR A 225 -12.84 2.53 -16.58
C THR A 225 -13.27 1.26 -15.85
N LEU A 226 -12.71 1.02 -14.66
CA LEU A 226 -13.01 -0.19 -13.88
C LEU A 226 -14.40 -0.13 -13.24
N GLU A 227 -14.81 1.01 -12.73
CA GLU A 227 -16.17 1.21 -12.21
C GLU A 227 -17.22 0.92 -13.28
N THR A 228 -17.10 1.52 -14.47
CA THR A 228 -17.99 1.25 -15.60
C THR A 228 -18.00 -0.23 -15.98
N TRP A 229 -16.84 -0.88 -15.99
CA TRP A 229 -16.75 -2.30 -16.30
C TRP A 229 -17.41 -3.17 -15.21
N ILE A 230 -17.17 -2.88 -13.94
CA ILE A 230 -17.74 -3.58 -12.78
C ILE A 230 -19.28 -3.51 -12.82
N GLU A 231 -19.82 -2.33 -13.10
CA GLU A 231 -21.27 -2.12 -13.24
C GLU A 231 -21.85 -2.94 -14.40
N ASN A 232 -21.21 -2.87 -15.58
CA ASN A 232 -21.65 -3.61 -16.77
C ASN A 232 -21.59 -5.14 -16.58
N GLN A 233 -20.68 -5.64 -15.75
CA GLN A 233 -20.57 -7.07 -15.42
C GLN A 233 -21.41 -7.46 -14.19
N ALA A 234 -22.12 -6.52 -13.57
CA ALA A 234 -22.88 -6.71 -12.34
C ALA A 234 -22.06 -7.41 -11.23
N ILE A 235 -20.78 -7.01 -11.07
CA ILE A 235 -19.90 -7.57 -10.04
C ILE A 235 -20.41 -7.10 -8.66
N PRO A 236 -20.68 -8.01 -7.72
CA PRO A 236 -21.13 -7.65 -6.38
C PRO A 236 -20.11 -6.75 -5.64
N LYS A 237 -20.61 -5.74 -4.93
CA LYS A 237 -19.78 -4.74 -4.23
C LYS A 237 -18.93 -5.34 -3.11
N GLU A 238 -19.31 -6.50 -2.59
CA GLU A 238 -18.58 -7.28 -1.59
C GLU A 238 -17.34 -7.98 -2.15
N ARG A 239 -17.12 -7.92 -3.47
CA ARG A 239 -16.02 -8.58 -4.16
C ARG A 239 -14.80 -7.68 -4.38
N TYR A 240 -14.89 -6.41 -4.08
CA TYR A 240 -13.81 -5.45 -4.28
C TYR A 240 -13.92 -4.26 -3.33
N GLU A 241 -12.86 -3.48 -3.29
CA GLU A 241 -12.83 -2.15 -2.69
C GLU A 241 -11.87 -1.25 -3.48
N PHE A 242 -12.12 0.06 -3.48
CA PHE A 242 -11.16 1.05 -3.95
C PHE A 242 -10.21 1.43 -2.82
N GLN A 243 -8.91 1.48 -3.12
CA GLN A 243 -7.88 1.81 -2.13
C GLN A 243 -7.11 3.04 -2.56
N VAL A 244 -6.96 4.00 -1.65
CA VAL A 244 -6.32 5.28 -1.90
C VAL A 244 -5.30 5.60 -0.81
N LEU A 245 -4.21 6.27 -1.16
CA LEU A 245 -3.24 6.74 -0.18
C LEU A 245 -3.78 7.98 0.55
N TYR A 246 -3.55 8.04 1.85
CA TYR A 246 -3.89 9.20 2.66
C TYR A 246 -3.16 10.45 2.13
N GLY A 247 -3.86 11.58 2.08
CA GLY A 247 -3.33 12.88 1.66
C GLY A 247 -3.13 13.10 0.16
N VAL A 248 -3.26 12.07 -0.68
CA VAL A 248 -3.16 12.25 -2.14
C VAL A 248 -4.45 12.90 -2.69
N PRO A 249 -4.36 14.03 -3.40
CA PRO A 249 -5.55 14.71 -3.91
C PRO A 249 -6.26 13.91 -5.00
N MET A 250 -7.58 13.79 -4.88
CA MET A 250 -8.46 13.17 -5.89
C MET A 250 -9.73 14.00 -6.14
N GLY A 251 -9.74 15.27 -5.73
CA GLY A 251 -10.97 16.06 -5.70
C GLY A 251 -11.99 15.41 -4.77
N ASN A 252 -13.24 15.30 -5.20
CA ASN A 252 -14.34 14.65 -4.49
C ASN A 252 -14.58 13.18 -4.94
N ARG A 253 -13.65 12.59 -5.69
CA ARG A 253 -13.86 11.26 -6.30
C ARG A 253 -13.99 10.13 -5.28
N ARG A 254 -13.33 10.25 -4.13
CA ARG A 254 -13.43 9.26 -3.03
C ARG A 254 -14.81 9.26 -2.40
N GLU A 255 -15.31 10.46 -2.13
CA GLU A 255 -16.64 10.69 -1.57
C GLU A 255 -17.72 10.20 -2.55
N GLN A 256 -17.57 10.47 -3.85
CA GLN A 256 -18.46 9.94 -4.89
C GLN A 256 -18.48 8.40 -4.90
N LEU A 257 -17.32 7.74 -4.88
CA LEU A 257 -17.26 6.28 -4.81
C LEU A 257 -18.01 5.73 -3.58
N LEU A 258 -17.89 6.40 -2.44
CA LEU A 258 -18.60 6.01 -1.23
C LEU A 258 -20.12 6.24 -1.36
N GLU A 259 -20.55 7.40 -1.88
CA GLU A 259 -21.96 7.74 -2.16
C GLU A 259 -22.59 6.76 -3.16
N ASP A 260 -21.84 6.28 -4.15
CA ASP A 260 -22.24 5.25 -5.10
C ASP A 260 -22.26 3.84 -4.44
N GLY A 261 -21.93 3.75 -3.15
CA GLY A 261 -22.00 2.55 -2.31
C GLY A 261 -20.81 1.60 -2.52
N HIS A 262 -19.70 2.06 -3.06
CA HIS A 262 -18.47 1.29 -3.10
C HIS A 262 -17.73 1.36 -1.77
N LYS A 263 -17.05 0.28 -1.39
CA LYS A 263 -16.12 0.31 -0.27
C LYS A 263 -14.86 1.08 -0.66
N VAL A 264 -14.49 2.08 0.16
CA VAL A 264 -13.27 2.88 -0.02
C VAL A 264 -12.38 2.74 1.20
N ARG A 265 -11.12 2.37 0.98
CA ARG A 265 -10.13 2.16 2.02
C ARG A 265 -8.96 3.12 1.87
N TYR A 266 -8.62 3.80 2.96
CA TYR A 266 -7.41 4.60 3.03
C TYR A 266 -6.21 3.76 3.45
N TYR A 267 -5.13 3.85 2.70
CA TYR A 267 -3.80 3.39 3.11
C TYR A 267 -3.12 4.54 3.85
N ILE A 268 -2.83 4.33 5.12
CA ILE A 268 -2.39 5.35 6.07
C ILE A 268 -1.01 4.98 6.60
N PRO A 269 0.06 5.57 6.06
CA PRO A 269 1.39 5.42 6.63
C PRO A 269 1.55 6.30 7.86
N PHE A 270 2.30 5.81 8.86
CA PHE A 270 2.68 6.56 10.04
C PHE A 270 4.04 6.11 10.58
N GLY A 271 4.64 6.88 11.49
CA GLY A 271 5.90 6.55 12.14
C GLY A 271 7.03 7.53 11.86
N ASP A 272 8.14 7.38 12.56
CA ASP A 272 9.30 8.29 12.57
C ASP A 272 10.12 8.28 11.26
N GLN A 273 9.97 7.24 10.43
CA GLN A 273 10.66 7.13 9.14
C GLN A 273 9.92 7.81 7.97
N TRP A 274 9.06 8.77 8.28
CA TRP A 274 8.23 9.49 7.30
C TRP A 274 9.01 10.23 6.22
N TYR A 275 10.27 10.60 6.47
CA TYR A 275 11.02 11.47 5.54
C TYR A 275 11.25 10.83 4.17
N ALA A 276 11.71 9.59 4.12
CA ALA A 276 11.95 8.88 2.87
C ALA A 276 10.64 8.67 2.08
N TYR A 277 9.56 8.34 2.77
CA TYR A 277 8.23 8.22 2.19
C TYR A 277 7.74 9.54 1.59
N ALA A 278 7.84 10.64 2.33
CA ALA A 278 7.43 11.97 1.88
C ALA A 278 8.21 12.44 0.64
N ILE A 279 9.53 12.26 0.63
CA ILE A 279 10.37 12.60 -0.52
C ILE A 279 9.91 11.84 -1.77
N ARG A 280 9.54 10.56 -1.65
CA ARG A 280 9.00 9.74 -2.73
C ARG A 280 7.70 10.35 -3.28
N ARG A 281 6.75 10.71 -2.41
CA ARG A 281 5.47 11.37 -2.79
C ARG A 281 5.69 12.72 -3.47
N PHE A 282 6.65 13.52 -3.01
CA PHE A 282 6.97 14.81 -3.64
C PHE A 282 7.55 14.64 -5.05
N LYS A 283 8.41 13.62 -5.26
CA LYS A 283 8.95 13.31 -6.59
C LYS A 283 7.89 12.90 -7.59
N GLU A 284 6.82 12.26 -7.15
CA GLU A 284 5.68 11.88 -7.98
C GLU A 284 4.77 13.07 -8.32
N ASN A 285 4.83 14.16 -7.53
CA ASN A 285 4.03 15.36 -7.76
C ASN A 285 4.95 16.60 -7.96
N PRO A 286 5.36 16.91 -9.21
CA PRO A 286 6.26 18.02 -9.51
C PRO A 286 5.76 19.40 -9.05
N ASN A 287 4.44 19.59 -8.96
CA ASN A 287 3.86 20.85 -8.49
C ASN A 287 4.14 21.06 -7.00
N ILE A 288 4.02 20.03 -6.19
CA ILE A 288 4.33 20.06 -4.75
C ILE A 288 5.84 20.23 -4.57
N ALA A 289 6.65 19.47 -5.30
CA ALA A 289 8.11 19.61 -5.29
C ALA A 289 8.54 21.04 -5.59
N SER A 290 8.03 21.63 -6.65
CA SER A 290 8.28 23.03 -7.03
C SER A 290 7.88 24.02 -5.94
N TYR A 291 6.70 23.83 -5.34
CA TYR A 291 6.21 24.67 -4.25
C TYR A 291 7.13 24.63 -3.03
N ILE A 292 7.53 23.44 -2.60
CA ILE A 292 8.44 23.24 -1.46
C ILE A 292 9.78 23.93 -1.71
N VAL A 293 10.42 23.68 -2.86
CA VAL A 293 11.74 24.25 -3.19
C VAL A 293 11.66 25.77 -3.30
N ARG A 294 10.64 26.32 -3.97
CA ARG A 294 10.47 27.78 -4.07
C ARG A 294 10.28 28.46 -2.72
N ASN A 295 9.55 27.84 -1.80
CA ASN A 295 9.35 28.40 -0.46
C ASN A 295 10.61 28.33 0.40
N PHE A 296 11.50 27.36 0.18
CA PHE A 296 12.78 27.28 0.87
C PHE A 296 13.72 28.45 0.48
N PHE A 297 13.79 28.80 -0.80
CA PHE A 297 14.65 29.89 -1.29
C PHE A 297 14.02 31.29 -1.16
N ARG A 298 12.76 31.42 -0.74
CA ARG A 298 12.10 32.70 -0.47
C ARG A 298 12.26 33.22 0.98
N LYS A 299 12.86 32.42 1.85
CA LYS A 299 13.28 32.84 3.20
C LYS A 299 14.72 33.31 3.17
#